data_c7ea307fca0233ac9f5859a9ff052300
#
_entry.id   c7ea307fca0233ac9f5859a9ff052300
#
_cell.length_a   1.000
_cell.length_b   1.000
_cell.length_c   1.000
_cell.angle_alpha   90.00
_cell.angle_beta   90.00
_cell.angle_gamma   90.00
#
_symmetry.space_group_name_H-M   'P 1'
#
loop_
_entity.id
_entity.type
_entity.pdbx_description
1 polymer ?
#
loop_
_entity_poly.entity_id
_entity_poly.type
_entity_poly.pdbx_seq_one_letter_code
_entity_poly.pdbx_strand_id
1 'polypeptide(L)'
;KSKDKKEQINQARNIWSKGFVAEEIGNYCKNNQVMDTTESKHKGLLTADDIANWSATIENPLTYDYKNFTVCKTGPWGQGPTFLQQLALLKDFDLDVLDENSPEFVHLVVEATKLAFADREAFYGDTNFNKVPMDILLSEEYNIERRRLISEKSSMEVRPGNIPGFGGEVTVRPKGTTPESFSKFDIGEPTVARFDEPIPNSLGETKGDTTHFDIIDKWGNMIAGTPSGGWLQSSPIIPELGFCLSNRGQMFWLDNNSPACIGPKRRPRTTLSPSLALKNGVPYMVFGTPGGDQQDQWSLHLFLRHVHFGLNLQEAIDAPGFSTAHFPNSFYPRETDIGHLAIEGRFPKTTIDDLKKKGHKVSVDTDWSLGRMTAASKDGQILKGAANPRFMQGYAIDR
;
A
#
# COMPACT_ATOMS: atom_id res chain seq x y z
N LYS A 1 40.29 -1.27 7.92
CA LYS A 1 39.17 -0.62 8.69
C LYS A 1 39.48 0.89 8.71
N SER A 2 38.75 1.66 7.89
CA SER A 2 38.85 3.12 7.87
C SER A 2 38.34 3.74 9.18
N LYS A 3 38.92 4.86 9.61
CA LYS A 3 38.35 5.68 10.69
C LYS A 3 37.32 6.69 10.16
N ASP A 4 37.27 6.91 8.86
CA ASP A 4 36.28 7.78 8.22
C ASP A 4 34.91 7.04 8.11
N LYS A 5 33.90 7.64 8.70
CA LYS A 5 32.52 7.10 8.71
C LYS A 5 31.93 6.94 7.31
N LYS A 6 32.22 7.88 6.40
CA LYS A 6 31.73 7.83 5.01
C LYS A 6 32.36 6.65 4.27
N GLU A 7 33.65 6.40 4.48
CA GLU A 7 34.33 5.27 3.88
C GLU A 7 33.85 3.94 4.46
N GLN A 8 33.58 3.86 5.78
CA GLN A 8 32.98 2.66 6.40
C GLN A 8 31.62 2.33 5.78
N ILE A 9 30.77 3.34 5.54
CA ILE A 9 29.47 3.16 4.88
C ILE A 9 29.65 2.66 3.45
N ASN A 10 30.59 3.23 2.70
CA ASN A 10 30.87 2.79 1.33
C ASN A 10 31.41 1.36 1.29
N GLN A 11 32.28 0.98 2.23
CA GLN A 11 32.75 -0.40 2.36
C GLN A 11 31.59 -1.37 2.66
N ALA A 12 30.68 -1.03 3.55
CA ALA A 12 29.51 -1.83 3.84
C ALA A 12 28.58 -2.00 2.61
N ARG A 13 28.37 -0.92 1.86
CA ARG A 13 27.63 -0.97 0.57
C ARG A 13 28.31 -1.87 -0.45
N ASN A 14 29.63 -1.81 -0.55
CA ASN A 14 30.38 -2.66 -1.47
C ASN A 14 30.31 -4.15 -1.08
N ILE A 15 30.38 -4.45 0.22
CA ILE A 15 30.21 -5.82 0.71
C ILE A 15 28.82 -6.36 0.36
N TRP A 16 27.78 -5.53 0.49
CA TRP A 16 26.43 -5.89 0.10
C TRP A 16 26.30 -6.12 -1.41
N SER A 17 26.69 -5.15 -2.22
CA SER A 17 26.39 -5.14 -3.65
C SER A 17 27.40 -5.87 -4.53
N LYS A 18 28.67 -5.97 -4.11
CA LYS A 18 29.78 -6.53 -4.91
C LYS A 18 30.64 -7.54 -4.18
N GLY A 19 30.34 -7.82 -2.92
CA GLY A 19 31.08 -8.76 -2.10
C GLY A 19 30.25 -10.01 -1.77
N PHE A 20 30.61 -10.64 -0.65
CA PHE A 20 30.07 -11.97 -0.29
C PHE A 20 28.54 -12.01 -0.24
N VAL A 21 27.85 -10.92 0.10
CA VAL A 21 26.38 -10.92 0.17
C VAL A 21 25.79 -11.15 -1.23
N ALA A 22 26.23 -10.39 -2.23
CA ALA A 22 25.78 -10.57 -3.61
C ALA A 22 26.18 -11.94 -4.17
N GLU A 23 27.37 -12.42 -3.86
CA GLU A 23 27.89 -13.71 -4.27
C GLU A 23 27.05 -14.87 -3.69
N GLU A 24 26.72 -14.83 -2.40
CA GLU A 24 25.91 -15.85 -1.73
C GLU A 24 24.47 -15.86 -2.27
N ILE A 25 23.87 -14.69 -2.54
CA ILE A 25 22.55 -14.61 -3.18
C ILE A 25 22.58 -15.27 -4.56
N GLY A 26 23.56 -14.91 -5.41
CA GLY A 26 23.71 -15.47 -6.75
C GLY A 26 23.95 -16.99 -6.73
N ASN A 27 24.84 -17.45 -5.84
CA ASN A 27 25.13 -18.88 -5.64
C ASN A 27 23.91 -19.66 -5.17
N TYR A 28 23.15 -19.10 -4.22
CA TYR A 28 21.91 -19.71 -3.73
C TYR A 28 20.90 -19.89 -4.87
N CYS A 29 20.62 -18.83 -5.64
CA CYS A 29 19.68 -18.86 -6.76
C CYS A 29 20.11 -19.87 -7.84
N LYS A 30 21.40 -19.95 -8.14
CA LYS A 30 21.96 -20.85 -9.15
C LYS A 30 21.90 -22.33 -8.74
N ASN A 31 22.16 -22.62 -7.45
CA ASN A 31 22.41 -23.99 -6.99
C ASN A 31 21.20 -24.64 -6.33
N ASN A 32 20.24 -23.85 -5.84
CA ASN A 32 19.09 -24.37 -5.10
C ASN A 32 17.82 -24.30 -5.94
N GLN A 33 16.96 -25.30 -5.78
CA GLN A 33 15.62 -25.31 -6.35
C GLN A 33 14.62 -25.10 -5.22
N VAL A 34 13.77 -24.09 -5.38
CA VAL A 34 12.75 -23.71 -4.41
C VAL A 34 11.37 -24.04 -4.97
N MET A 35 10.50 -24.59 -4.14
CA MET A 35 9.10 -24.84 -4.46
C MET A 35 8.39 -23.52 -4.67
N ASP A 36 7.58 -23.43 -5.72
CA ASP A 36 6.71 -22.28 -5.98
C ASP A 36 5.25 -22.71 -6.18
N THR A 37 4.41 -21.76 -6.52
CA THR A 37 2.97 -21.95 -6.70
C THR A 37 2.56 -22.81 -7.88
N THR A 38 3.51 -23.21 -8.73
CA THR A 38 3.26 -24.21 -9.80
C THR A 38 3.37 -25.65 -9.29
N GLU A 39 3.57 -25.85 -7.97
CA GLU A 39 3.85 -27.16 -7.34
C GLU A 39 5.13 -27.82 -7.87
N SER A 40 6.02 -27.03 -8.44
CA SER A 40 7.30 -27.49 -8.98
C SER A 40 8.47 -26.72 -8.38
N LYS A 41 9.64 -27.31 -8.42
CA LYS A 41 10.86 -26.69 -7.90
C LYS A 41 11.63 -26.02 -9.04
N HIS A 42 11.92 -24.75 -8.89
CA HIS A 42 12.67 -23.96 -9.84
C HIS A 42 13.88 -23.28 -9.22
N LYS A 43 14.90 -23.02 -10.02
CA LYS A 43 16.04 -22.18 -9.63
C LYS A 43 15.70 -20.71 -9.78
N GLY A 44 16.28 -19.87 -8.94
CA GLY A 44 16.21 -18.43 -9.10
C GLY A 44 17.05 -17.94 -10.29
N LEU A 45 16.69 -16.78 -10.83
CA LEU A 45 17.40 -16.15 -11.95
C LEU A 45 18.33 -15.02 -11.50
N LEU A 46 18.22 -14.57 -10.25
CA LEU A 46 19.00 -13.44 -9.72
C LEU A 46 20.48 -13.84 -9.63
N THR A 47 21.35 -12.97 -10.15
CA THR A 47 22.80 -13.16 -10.13
C THR A 47 23.50 -12.09 -9.27
N ALA A 48 24.76 -12.35 -8.90
CA ALA A 48 25.58 -11.36 -8.21
C ALA A 48 25.77 -10.09 -9.06
N ASP A 49 25.85 -10.22 -10.39
CA ASP A 49 25.98 -9.07 -11.30
C ASP A 49 24.72 -8.22 -11.35
N ASP A 50 23.53 -8.80 -11.23
CA ASP A 50 22.28 -8.04 -11.12
C ASP A 50 22.30 -7.15 -9.88
N ILE A 51 22.75 -7.68 -8.74
CA ILE A 51 22.86 -6.96 -7.49
C ILE A 51 23.93 -5.89 -7.58
N ALA A 52 25.08 -6.20 -8.19
CA ALA A 52 26.21 -5.27 -8.33
C ALA A 52 25.89 -4.06 -9.23
N ASN A 53 25.01 -4.26 -10.21
CA ASN A 53 24.61 -3.24 -11.17
C ASN A 53 23.33 -2.49 -10.79
N TRP A 54 22.73 -2.80 -9.62
CA TRP A 54 21.56 -2.09 -9.12
C TRP A 54 21.94 -1.12 -7.99
N SER A 55 21.27 0.01 -7.94
CA SER A 55 21.34 0.96 -6.83
C SER A 55 19.97 1.60 -6.58
N ALA A 56 19.72 1.95 -5.32
CA ALA A 56 18.54 2.73 -4.96
C ALA A 56 18.59 4.11 -5.57
N THR A 57 17.47 4.61 -6.06
CA THR A 57 17.32 5.95 -6.62
C THR A 57 16.81 6.94 -5.56
N ILE A 58 17.14 8.21 -5.73
CA ILE A 58 16.53 9.32 -5.00
C ILE A 58 15.58 10.00 -5.97
N GLU A 59 14.32 10.03 -5.62
CA GLU A 59 13.25 10.57 -6.47
C GLU A 59 12.51 11.68 -5.73
N ASN A 60 12.05 12.69 -6.47
CA ASN A 60 11.16 13.69 -5.92
C ASN A 60 9.80 13.05 -5.58
N PRO A 61 9.19 13.40 -4.44
CA PRO A 61 7.86 12.94 -4.14
C PRO A 61 6.84 13.57 -5.10
N LEU A 62 5.74 12.85 -5.33
CA LEU A 62 4.52 13.47 -5.84
C LEU A 62 3.81 14.16 -4.68
N THR A 63 3.22 15.31 -4.96
CA THR A 63 2.55 16.13 -3.95
C THR A 63 1.14 16.50 -4.38
N TYR A 64 0.27 16.72 -3.41
CA TYR A 64 -1.06 17.28 -3.61
C TYR A 64 -1.42 18.19 -2.43
N ASP A 65 -1.90 19.40 -2.77
CA ASP A 65 -2.34 20.36 -1.76
C ASP A 65 -3.81 20.11 -1.40
N TYR A 66 -4.06 19.91 -0.12
CA TYR A 66 -5.39 19.64 0.43
C TYR A 66 -5.62 20.49 1.68
N LYS A 67 -6.55 21.44 1.62
CA LYS A 67 -6.71 22.49 2.66
C LYS A 67 -5.37 23.21 2.88
N ASN A 68 -4.87 23.20 4.10
CA ASN A 68 -3.59 23.80 4.48
C ASN A 68 -2.44 22.77 4.59
N PHE A 69 -2.64 21.59 4.00
CA PHE A 69 -1.63 20.53 3.96
C PHE A 69 -1.12 20.29 2.54
N THR A 70 0.16 19.98 2.42
CA THR A 70 0.76 19.38 1.22
C THR A 70 1.13 17.95 1.55
N VAL A 71 0.46 16.98 0.94
CA VAL A 71 0.75 15.57 1.15
C VAL A 71 1.75 15.08 0.12
N CYS A 72 2.79 14.40 0.60
CA CYS A 72 3.88 13.83 -0.21
C CYS A 72 3.78 12.30 -0.24
N LYS A 73 3.84 11.73 -1.44
CA LYS A 73 3.81 10.29 -1.68
C LYS A 73 4.91 9.88 -2.67
N THR A 74 5.25 8.59 -2.69
CA THR A 74 6.13 8.01 -3.71
C THR A 74 5.50 8.05 -5.10
N GLY A 75 6.30 7.88 -6.16
CA GLY A 75 5.85 7.88 -7.55
C GLY A 75 5.00 6.65 -7.93
N PRO A 76 4.48 6.59 -9.17
CA PRO A 76 3.50 5.59 -9.61
C PRO A 76 4.08 4.20 -9.90
N TRP A 77 5.37 3.95 -9.65
CA TRP A 77 5.90 2.59 -9.48
C TRP A 77 5.46 1.96 -8.15
N GLY A 78 4.89 2.76 -7.24
CA GLY A 78 4.14 2.37 -6.07
C GLY A 78 2.67 2.77 -6.21
N GLN A 79 1.87 2.52 -5.19
CA GLN A 79 0.46 2.92 -5.19
C GLN A 79 0.20 4.29 -4.54
N GLY A 80 1.23 4.94 -3.99
CA GLY A 80 1.08 6.21 -3.25
C GLY A 80 0.22 7.28 -3.94
N PRO A 81 0.32 7.48 -5.27
CA PRO A 81 -0.51 8.49 -5.92
C PRO A 81 -2.03 8.23 -5.86
N THR A 82 -2.48 7.00 -5.55
CA THR A 82 -3.92 6.76 -5.28
C THR A 82 -4.42 7.55 -4.08
N PHE A 83 -3.59 7.72 -3.06
CA PHE A 83 -3.93 8.57 -1.92
C PHE A 83 -4.16 10.03 -2.35
N LEU A 84 -3.25 10.58 -3.17
CA LEU A 84 -3.34 11.95 -3.66
C LEU A 84 -4.59 12.15 -4.53
N GLN A 85 -4.89 11.17 -5.39
CA GLN A 85 -6.08 11.22 -6.25
C GLN A 85 -7.38 11.07 -5.45
N GLN A 86 -7.40 10.27 -4.38
CA GLN A 86 -8.54 10.22 -3.46
C GLN A 86 -8.80 11.59 -2.81
N LEU A 87 -7.75 12.32 -2.41
CA LEU A 87 -7.90 13.69 -1.91
C LEU A 87 -8.46 14.62 -3.00
N ALA A 88 -7.96 14.51 -4.24
CA ALA A 88 -8.47 15.29 -5.36
C ALA A 88 -9.95 15.02 -5.66
N LEU A 89 -10.38 13.76 -5.54
CA LEU A 89 -11.78 13.36 -5.71
C LEU A 89 -12.67 13.85 -4.56
N LEU A 90 -12.16 13.92 -3.34
CA LEU A 90 -12.94 14.27 -2.15
C LEU A 90 -13.00 15.76 -1.84
N LYS A 91 -12.13 16.59 -2.45
CA LYS A 91 -11.90 17.97 -2.02
C LYS A 91 -13.12 18.89 -2.09
N ASP A 92 -14.09 18.62 -3.00
CA ASP A 92 -15.28 19.45 -3.19
C ASP A 92 -16.50 18.93 -2.41
N PHE A 93 -16.37 17.83 -1.70
CA PHE A 93 -17.37 17.40 -0.73
C PHE A 93 -17.12 18.08 0.61
N ASP A 94 -18.18 18.62 1.20
CA ASP A 94 -18.10 19.23 2.54
C ASP A 94 -18.06 18.14 3.62
N LEU A 95 -16.85 17.57 3.83
CA LEU A 95 -16.66 16.52 4.82
C LEU A 95 -16.73 17.08 6.27
N ASP A 96 -16.54 18.39 6.46
CA ASP A 96 -16.52 19.00 7.80
C ASP A 96 -17.91 18.97 8.47
N VAL A 97 -19.00 18.84 7.70
CA VAL A 97 -20.36 18.76 8.22
C VAL A 97 -20.85 17.34 8.49
N LEU A 98 -20.06 16.33 8.13
CA LEU A 98 -20.42 14.93 8.33
C LEU A 98 -19.99 14.44 9.72
N ASP A 99 -20.58 13.34 10.15
CA ASP A 99 -20.06 12.53 11.26
C ASP A 99 -19.03 11.54 10.69
N GLU A 100 -17.91 11.33 11.37
CA GLU A 100 -16.81 10.48 10.94
C GLU A 100 -17.18 8.98 10.81
N ASN A 101 -18.28 8.58 11.44
CA ASN A 101 -18.84 7.24 11.40
C ASN A 101 -20.17 7.19 10.62
N SER A 102 -20.55 8.27 9.93
CA SER A 102 -21.76 8.33 9.11
C SER A 102 -21.66 7.45 7.87
N PRO A 103 -22.78 6.95 7.36
CA PRO A 103 -22.80 6.20 6.12
C PRO A 103 -22.41 7.08 4.91
N GLU A 104 -22.64 8.39 4.96
CA GLU A 104 -22.27 9.35 3.94
C GLU A 104 -20.74 9.47 3.84
N PHE A 105 -20.04 9.64 4.95
CA PHE A 105 -18.58 9.73 4.98
C PHE A 105 -17.96 8.43 4.43
N VAL A 106 -18.36 7.27 4.96
CA VAL A 106 -17.84 5.97 4.52
C VAL A 106 -18.09 5.76 3.03
N HIS A 107 -19.31 6.06 2.56
CA HIS A 107 -19.69 5.89 1.15
C HIS A 107 -18.85 6.77 0.22
N LEU A 108 -18.69 8.06 0.51
CA LEU A 108 -17.90 8.99 -0.29
C LEU A 108 -16.44 8.54 -0.39
N VAL A 109 -15.83 8.19 0.74
CA VAL A 109 -14.45 7.71 0.77
C VAL A 109 -14.29 6.42 -0.02
N VAL A 110 -15.21 5.47 0.11
CA VAL A 110 -15.17 4.19 -0.63
C VAL A 110 -15.34 4.41 -2.14
N GLU A 111 -16.28 5.26 -2.58
CA GLU A 111 -16.47 5.53 -4.02
C GLU A 111 -15.26 6.27 -4.61
N ALA A 112 -14.67 7.22 -3.90
CA ALA A 112 -13.41 7.85 -4.32
C ALA A 112 -12.25 6.84 -4.40
N THR A 113 -12.16 5.92 -3.44
CA THR A 113 -11.18 4.82 -3.45
C THR A 113 -11.36 3.95 -4.70
N LYS A 114 -12.58 3.53 -5.01
CA LYS A 114 -12.86 2.71 -6.21
C LYS A 114 -12.37 3.36 -7.49
N LEU A 115 -12.60 4.67 -7.65
CA LEU A 115 -12.16 5.41 -8.82
C LEU A 115 -10.65 5.54 -8.91
N ALA A 116 -9.98 5.92 -7.81
CA ALA A 116 -8.53 6.08 -7.77
C ALA A 116 -7.79 4.74 -8.00
N PHE A 117 -8.30 3.66 -7.43
CA PHE A 117 -7.70 2.33 -7.62
C PHE A 117 -7.98 1.74 -9.01
N ALA A 118 -9.10 2.08 -9.65
CA ALA A 118 -9.33 1.72 -11.05
C ALA A 118 -8.31 2.43 -11.97
N ASP A 119 -8.02 3.71 -11.71
CA ASP A 119 -7.00 4.46 -12.42
C ASP A 119 -5.58 3.92 -12.14
N ARG A 120 -5.30 3.48 -10.91
CA ARG A 120 -4.04 2.78 -10.59
C ARG A 120 -3.81 1.59 -11.51
N GLU A 121 -4.82 0.74 -11.70
CA GLU A 121 -4.70 -0.45 -12.55
C GLU A 121 -4.46 -0.08 -14.02
N ALA A 122 -5.13 0.95 -14.50
CA ALA A 122 -5.03 1.38 -15.90
C ALA A 122 -3.70 2.07 -16.23
N PHE A 123 -3.10 2.84 -15.29
CA PHE A 123 -2.04 3.78 -15.63
C PHE A 123 -0.71 3.55 -14.93
N TYR A 124 -0.67 2.92 -13.73
CA TYR A 124 0.55 2.90 -12.90
C TYR A 124 1.54 1.81 -13.31
N GLY A 125 2.79 2.20 -13.33
CA GLY A 125 3.93 1.32 -13.62
C GLY A 125 5.26 2.04 -13.40
N ASP A 126 6.36 1.38 -13.75
CA ASP A 126 7.70 1.98 -13.64
C ASP A 126 7.88 3.12 -14.64
N THR A 127 8.05 4.34 -14.15
CA THR A 127 8.20 5.56 -14.95
C THR A 127 9.46 5.59 -15.82
N ASN A 128 10.42 4.73 -15.57
CA ASN A 128 11.58 4.56 -16.45
C ASN A 128 11.22 3.87 -17.78
N PHE A 129 10.08 3.18 -17.84
CA PHE A 129 9.64 2.39 -19.01
C PHE A 129 8.25 2.75 -19.48
N ASN A 130 7.44 3.37 -18.63
CA ASN A 130 6.06 3.76 -18.94
C ASN A 130 5.86 5.24 -18.68
N LYS A 131 5.23 5.92 -19.63
CA LYS A 131 4.80 7.30 -19.42
C LYS A 131 3.48 7.28 -18.65
N VAL A 132 3.54 7.59 -17.34
CA VAL A 132 2.36 7.67 -16.48
C VAL A 132 1.90 9.14 -16.44
N PRO A 133 0.64 9.45 -16.78
CA PRO A 133 0.17 10.84 -16.91
C PRO A 133 -0.23 11.45 -15.56
N MET A 134 0.72 11.52 -14.59
CA MET A 134 0.41 11.97 -13.24
C MET A 134 -0.12 13.40 -13.16
N ASP A 135 0.37 14.29 -14.03
CA ASP A 135 -0.12 15.68 -14.09
C ASP A 135 -1.62 15.75 -14.46
N ILE A 136 -2.08 14.82 -15.33
CA ILE A 136 -3.49 14.71 -15.69
C ILE A 136 -4.27 14.05 -14.57
N LEU A 137 -3.81 12.90 -14.08
CA LEU A 137 -4.49 12.13 -13.02
C LEU A 137 -4.72 12.92 -11.73
N LEU A 138 -3.84 13.88 -11.43
CA LEU A 138 -3.98 14.77 -10.26
C LEU A 138 -4.55 16.15 -10.62
N SER A 139 -4.87 16.42 -11.90
CA SER A 139 -5.44 17.70 -12.30
C SER A 139 -6.88 17.88 -11.82
N GLU A 140 -7.28 19.13 -11.67
CA GLU A 140 -8.64 19.48 -11.27
C GLU A 140 -9.66 19.07 -12.34
N GLU A 141 -9.37 19.34 -13.59
CA GLU A 141 -10.25 19.06 -14.73
C GLU A 141 -10.59 17.58 -14.80
N TYR A 142 -9.58 16.71 -14.67
CA TYR A 142 -9.77 15.28 -14.69
C TYR A 142 -10.60 14.80 -13.50
N ASN A 143 -10.28 15.29 -12.31
CA ASN A 143 -10.97 14.83 -11.09
C ASN A 143 -12.38 15.39 -10.95
N ILE A 144 -12.73 16.55 -11.54
CA ILE A 144 -14.12 17.01 -11.65
C ILE A 144 -14.97 15.99 -12.45
N GLU A 145 -14.48 15.55 -13.60
CA GLU A 145 -15.22 14.56 -14.42
C GLU A 145 -15.33 13.20 -13.69
N ARG A 146 -14.27 12.79 -13.03
CA ARG A 146 -14.28 11.53 -12.24
C ARG A 146 -15.23 11.61 -11.05
N ARG A 147 -15.27 12.74 -10.37
CA ARG A 147 -16.13 13.00 -9.19
C ARG A 147 -17.63 12.90 -9.53
N ARG A 148 -18.05 13.29 -10.75
CA ARG A 148 -19.42 13.14 -11.22
C ARG A 148 -19.92 11.69 -11.25
N LEU A 149 -19.01 10.72 -11.23
CA LEU A 149 -19.33 9.30 -11.17
C LEU A 149 -19.69 8.82 -9.75
N ILE A 150 -19.42 9.63 -8.73
CA ILE A 150 -19.81 9.35 -7.35
C ILE A 150 -21.29 9.72 -7.21
N SER A 151 -22.13 8.72 -7.00
CA SER A 151 -23.57 8.87 -6.85
C SER A 151 -24.01 8.44 -5.44
N GLU A 152 -25.30 8.55 -5.13
CA GLU A 152 -25.85 8.08 -3.85
C GLU A 152 -25.78 6.56 -3.66
N LYS A 153 -25.61 5.80 -4.74
CA LYS A 153 -25.51 4.35 -4.75
C LYS A 153 -24.10 3.87 -5.01
N SER A 154 -23.74 2.76 -4.39
CA SER A 154 -22.47 2.07 -4.61
C SER A 154 -22.36 1.59 -6.06
N SER A 155 -21.29 1.94 -6.73
CA SER A 155 -21.00 1.39 -8.06
C SER A 155 -20.60 -0.07 -7.99
N MET A 156 -21.08 -0.84 -8.96
CA MET A 156 -20.72 -2.25 -9.17
C MET A 156 -19.78 -2.44 -10.37
N GLU A 157 -19.22 -1.36 -10.91
CA GLU A 157 -18.33 -1.37 -12.07
C GLU A 157 -16.95 -0.88 -11.69
N VAL A 158 -15.91 -1.55 -12.17
CA VAL A 158 -14.54 -1.02 -12.15
C VAL A 158 -14.45 0.00 -13.27
N ARG A 159 -14.26 1.27 -12.92
CA ARG A 159 -14.38 2.41 -13.82
C ARG A 159 -13.06 3.18 -13.94
N PRO A 160 -12.06 2.65 -14.66
CA PRO A 160 -10.86 3.42 -14.96
C PRO A 160 -11.23 4.64 -15.84
N GLY A 161 -10.46 5.72 -15.69
CA GLY A 161 -10.62 6.85 -16.57
C GLY A 161 -10.06 6.58 -17.97
N ASN A 162 -10.38 7.45 -18.91
CA ASN A 162 -9.84 7.39 -20.26
C ASN A 162 -8.96 8.62 -20.52
N ILE A 163 -7.67 8.39 -20.73
CA ILE A 163 -6.71 9.42 -21.10
C ILE A 163 -6.10 9.01 -22.44
N PRO A 164 -6.41 9.70 -23.55
CA PRO A 164 -5.95 9.31 -24.87
C PRO A 164 -4.44 9.16 -24.96
N GLY A 165 -3.98 8.00 -25.46
CA GLY A 165 -2.56 7.69 -25.61
C GLY A 165 -1.86 7.18 -24.33
N PHE A 166 -2.61 6.96 -23.24
CA PHE A 166 -2.09 6.44 -21.98
C PHE A 166 -2.91 5.27 -21.47
N GLY A 167 -2.26 4.46 -20.59
CA GLY A 167 -2.91 3.40 -19.86
C GLY A 167 -3.02 2.10 -20.64
N GLY A 168 -3.55 1.10 -19.94
CA GLY A 168 -3.84 -0.24 -20.46
C GLY A 168 -5.24 -0.70 -20.11
N GLU A 169 -5.63 -1.83 -20.64
CA GLU A 169 -6.90 -2.47 -20.30
C GLU A 169 -6.84 -3.03 -18.87
N VAL A 170 -7.89 -2.78 -18.09
CA VAL A 170 -7.99 -3.32 -16.72
C VAL A 170 -8.65 -4.69 -16.76
N THR A 171 -7.87 -5.73 -16.48
CA THR A 171 -8.38 -7.09 -16.36
C THR A 171 -9.09 -7.27 -15.02
N VAL A 172 -10.40 -7.47 -15.06
CA VAL A 172 -11.22 -7.74 -13.87
C VAL A 172 -11.45 -9.25 -13.76
N ARG A 173 -11.05 -9.84 -12.63
CA ARG A 173 -11.32 -11.24 -12.28
C ARG A 173 -12.23 -11.27 -11.06
N PRO A 174 -13.54 -11.54 -11.22
CA PRO A 174 -14.44 -11.59 -10.09
C PRO A 174 -14.01 -12.64 -9.07
N LYS A 175 -14.14 -12.32 -7.78
CA LYS A 175 -13.82 -13.25 -6.68
C LYS A 175 -14.55 -14.57 -6.81
N GLY A 176 -13.82 -15.67 -6.57
CA GLY A 176 -14.36 -17.02 -6.70
C GLY A 176 -14.42 -17.56 -8.13
N THR A 177 -13.88 -16.83 -9.12
CA THR A 177 -13.74 -17.33 -10.50
C THR A 177 -12.38 -17.97 -10.78
N THR A 178 -11.44 -17.82 -9.85
CA THR A 178 -10.13 -18.48 -9.94
C THR A 178 -10.29 -19.97 -9.69
N PRO A 179 -9.70 -20.86 -10.52
CA PRO A 179 -9.77 -22.29 -10.30
C PRO A 179 -9.28 -22.69 -8.90
N GLU A 180 -9.94 -23.67 -8.25
CA GLU A 180 -9.57 -24.17 -6.93
C GLU A 180 -8.11 -24.63 -6.82
N SER A 181 -7.51 -25.08 -7.93
CA SER A 181 -6.10 -25.43 -7.99
C SER A 181 -5.18 -24.28 -7.63
N PHE A 182 -5.61 -23.04 -7.84
CA PHE A 182 -4.87 -21.83 -7.47
C PHE A 182 -5.31 -21.26 -6.11
N SER A 183 -6.51 -21.60 -5.62
CA SER A 183 -7.00 -21.17 -4.32
C SER A 183 -6.37 -21.93 -3.14
N LYS A 184 -5.74 -23.09 -3.41
CA LYS A 184 -5.02 -23.88 -2.40
C LYS A 184 -3.75 -23.17 -1.88
N PHE A 185 -3.20 -22.28 -2.67
CA PHE A 185 -2.05 -21.46 -2.29
C PHE A 185 -2.57 -20.05 -2.01
N ASP A 186 -2.71 -19.73 -0.76
CA ASP A 186 -3.07 -18.38 -0.32
C ASP A 186 -1.87 -17.47 -0.54
N ILE A 187 -1.67 -17.08 -1.81
CA ILE A 187 -0.53 -16.33 -2.29
C ILE A 187 -0.78 -14.86 -2.05
N GLY A 188 0.08 -14.21 -1.30
CA GLY A 188 0.05 -12.78 -1.16
C GLY A 188 0.16 -12.31 0.28
N GLU A 189 0.25 -11.00 0.42
CA GLU A 189 0.26 -10.34 1.72
C GLU A 189 -1.15 -10.34 2.30
N PRO A 190 -1.36 -10.75 3.56
CA PRO A 190 -2.65 -10.66 4.21
C PRO A 190 -3.00 -9.19 4.37
N THR A 191 -4.10 -8.78 3.77
CA THR A 191 -4.62 -7.42 3.89
C THR A 191 -5.40 -7.20 5.17
N VAL A 192 -5.89 -8.29 5.76
CA VAL A 192 -6.58 -8.32 7.05
C VAL A 192 -6.09 -9.53 7.83
N ALA A 193 -5.49 -9.32 8.99
CA ALA A 193 -5.27 -10.39 9.93
C ALA A 193 -6.59 -10.63 10.68
N ARG A 194 -7.12 -11.84 10.63
CA ARG A 194 -8.25 -12.25 11.45
C ARG A 194 -7.76 -12.71 12.81
N PHE A 195 -8.59 -12.60 13.85
CA PHE A 195 -8.24 -13.01 15.22
C PHE A 195 -7.92 -14.52 15.34
N ASP A 196 -8.35 -15.30 14.38
CA ASP A 196 -8.12 -16.74 14.25
C ASP A 196 -6.91 -17.10 13.36
N GLU A 197 -6.13 -16.11 12.90
CA GLU A 197 -4.87 -16.32 12.18
C GLU A 197 -3.67 -15.91 13.07
N PRO A 198 -2.53 -16.62 12.96
CA PRO A 198 -2.17 -17.41 11.80
C PRO A 198 -2.58 -18.88 11.98
N ILE A 199 -3.58 -19.33 11.25
CA ILE A 199 -3.74 -20.76 11.02
C ILE A 199 -2.72 -21.10 9.94
N PRO A 200 -1.64 -21.84 10.24
CA PRO A 200 -0.74 -22.34 9.21
C PRO A 200 -1.58 -23.12 8.19
N ASN A 201 -1.30 -22.95 6.90
CA ASN A 201 -1.85 -23.88 5.92
C ASN A 201 -1.38 -25.32 6.23
N SER A 202 -1.87 -26.31 5.49
CA SER A 202 -1.49 -27.72 5.67
C SER A 202 0.02 -28.00 5.57
N LEU A 203 0.83 -27.02 5.14
CA LEU A 203 2.28 -27.06 5.05
C LEU A 203 2.97 -26.28 6.19
N GLY A 204 2.22 -25.68 7.11
CA GLY A 204 2.77 -24.89 8.22
C GLY A 204 3.16 -23.46 7.84
N GLU A 205 2.73 -22.96 6.68
CA GLU A 205 3.07 -21.63 6.19
C GLU A 205 1.99 -20.61 6.59
N THR A 206 2.41 -19.43 7.01
CA THR A 206 1.54 -18.27 7.26
C THR A 206 1.72 -17.23 6.16
N LYS A 207 0.75 -16.34 5.99
CA LYS A 207 0.83 -15.25 5.01
C LYS A 207 1.94 -14.26 5.39
N GLY A 208 2.54 -13.63 4.39
CA GLY A 208 3.56 -12.60 4.57
C GLY A 208 3.03 -11.35 5.24
N ASP A 209 3.92 -10.51 5.73
CA ASP A 209 3.57 -9.25 6.41
C ASP A 209 4.48 -8.10 5.99
N THR A 210 3.99 -6.87 6.12
CA THR A 210 4.71 -5.62 5.88
C THR A 210 4.94 -4.92 7.21
N THR A 211 6.07 -4.24 7.36
CA THR A 211 6.34 -3.36 8.50
C THR A 211 6.24 -1.90 8.06
N HIS A 212 5.81 -1.04 8.97
CA HIS A 212 5.88 0.41 8.80
C HIS A 212 6.51 1.06 10.03
N PHE A 213 7.28 2.15 9.81
CA PHE A 213 7.85 2.95 10.87
C PHE A 213 7.85 4.43 10.52
N ASP A 214 7.64 5.26 11.53
CA ASP A 214 7.70 6.71 11.47
C ASP A 214 8.69 7.23 12.51
N ILE A 215 9.58 8.14 12.12
CA ILE A 215 10.61 8.69 13.01
C ILE A 215 10.67 10.20 12.83
N ILE A 216 10.69 10.92 13.93
CA ILE A 216 11.01 12.35 13.97
C ILE A 216 12.17 12.55 14.95
N ASP A 217 13.27 13.12 14.48
CA ASP A 217 14.43 13.38 15.33
C ASP A 217 14.33 14.74 16.06
N LYS A 218 15.23 14.98 16.97
CA LYS A 218 15.28 16.22 17.77
C LYS A 218 15.45 17.50 16.94
N TRP A 219 15.93 17.38 15.71
CA TRP A 219 16.09 18.54 14.80
C TRP A 219 14.84 18.73 13.92
N GLY A 220 13.91 17.79 13.94
CA GLY A 220 12.68 17.83 13.14
C GLY A 220 12.83 17.17 11.77
N ASN A 221 13.89 16.42 11.51
CA ASN A 221 13.93 15.55 10.34
C ASN A 221 12.90 14.43 10.50
N MET A 222 12.19 14.15 9.42
CA MET A 222 11.10 13.18 9.41
C MET A 222 11.38 12.08 8.40
N ILE A 223 11.04 10.84 8.74
CA ILE A 223 11.10 9.69 7.86
C ILE A 223 9.90 8.78 8.08
N ALA A 224 9.27 8.36 6.99
CA ALA A 224 8.30 7.27 6.94
C ALA A 224 8.88 6.15 6.09
N GLY A 225 8.85 4.93 6.58
CA GLY A 225 9.40 3.78 5.86
C GLY A 225 8.47 2.57 5.91
N THR A 226 8.27 1.93 4.75
CA THR A 226 7.41 0.74 4.64
C THR A 226 8.17 -0.39 3.93
N PRO A 227 9.07 -1.08 4.63
CA PRO A 227 9.78 -2.23 4.08
C PRO A 227 8.89 -3.48 4.04
N SER A 228 9.02 -4.27 2.96
CA SER A 228 8.32 -5.54 2.79
C SER A 228 8.92 -6.38 1.66
N GLY A 229 8.51 -7.66 1.56
CA GLY A 229 8.79 -8.51 0.41
C GLY A 229 9.74 -9.65 0.66
N GLY A 230 10.46 -9.70 1.76
CA GLY A 230 11.27 -10.84 2.21
C GLY A 230 10.58 -11.52 3.40
N TRP A 231 9.46 -12.19 3.14
CA TRP A 231 8.63 -12.77 4.19
C TRP A 231 9.13 -14.14 4.59
N LEU A 232 9.39 -14.32 5.87
CA LEU A 232 9.91 -15.57 6.44
C LEU A 232 9.01 -16.78 6.10
N GLN A 233 7.72 -16.54 5.97
CA GLN A 233 6.72 -17.58 5.72
C GLN A 233 6.65 -18.04 4.27
N SER A 234 7.08 -17.21 3.31
CA SER A 234 6.88 -17.47 1.88
C SER A 234 8.08 -17.19 1.01
N SER A 235 9.19 -16.77 1.60
CA SER A 235 10.41 -16.44 0.86
C SER A 235 11.55 -17.40 1.24
N PRO A 236 12.39 -17.82 0.29
CA PRO A 236 13.52 -18.68 0.62
C PRO A 236 14.53 -17.92 1.49
N ILE A 237 15.01 -18.62 2.53
CA ILE A 237 16.08 -18.14 3.40
C ILE A 237 17.41 -18.53 2.77
N ILE A 238 18.36 -17.61 2.72
CA ILE A 238 19.75 -17.90 2.37
C ILE A 238 20.49 -18.24 3.67
N PRO A 239 20.91 -19.50 3.89
CA PRO A 239 21.43 -19.94 5.18
C PRO A 239 22.65 -19.13 5.65
N GLU A 240 23.57 -18.83 4.76
CA GLU A 240 24.81 -18.11 5.03
C GLU A 240 24.59 -16.64 5.38
N LEU A 241 23.44 -16.07 4.99
CA LEU A 241 23.10 -14.68 5.23
C LEU A 241 22.04 -14.49 6.33
N GLY A 242 21.25 -15.53 6.62
CA GLY A 242 20.24 -15.50 7.68
C GLY A 242 19.04 -14.61 7.39
N PHE A 243 18.78 -14.26 6.12
CA PHE A 243 17.61 -13.47 5.72
C PHE A 243 16.93 -14.03 4.45
N CYS A 244 15.69 -13.59 4.23
CA CYS A 244 14.87 -14.03 3.11
C CYS A 244 15.07 -13.14 1.88
N LEU A 245 15.01 -13.74 0.69
CA LEU A 245 14.92 -12.97 -0.56
C LEU A 245 13.54 -12.34 -0.74
N SER A 246 13.50 -11.20 -1.40
CA SER A 246 12.23 -10.55 -1.76
C SER A 246 11.51 -11.36 -2.85
N ASN A 247 10.18 -11.50 -2.67
CA ASN A 247 9.27 -12.09 -3.65
C ASN A 247 8.37 -11.04 -4.33
N ARG A 248 8.74 -9.76 -4.28
CA ARG A 248 7.96 -8.66 -4.90
C ARG A 248 7.84 -8.77 -6.42
N GLY A 249 8.64 -9.59 -7.08
CA GLY A 249 8.47 -9.91 -8.50
C GLY A 249 7.08 -10.47 -8.83
N GLN A 250 6.38 -11.11 -7.89
CA GLN A 250 4.99 -11.57 -8.07
C GLN A 250 4.00 -10.45 -8.41
N MET A 251 4.34 -9.19 -8.15
CA MET A 251 3.48 -8.05 -8.42
C MET A 251 3.48 -7.59 -9.88
N PHE A 252 4.39 -8.10 -10.70
CA PHE A 252 4.34 -7.87 -12.15
C PHE A 252 3.11 -8.52 -12.78
N TRP A 253 2.56 -7.86 -13.79
CA TRP A 253 1.59 -8.46 -14.70
C TRP A 253 2.32 -9.24 -15.80
N LEU A 254 1.70 -10.30 -16.29
CA LEU A 254 2.16 -11.04 -17.47
C LEU A 254 1.48 -10.55 -18.76
N ASP A 255 0.49 -9.67 -18.63
CA ASP A 255 -0.20 -9.05 -19.76
C ASP A 255 0.65 -7.88 -20.31
N ASN A 256 1.01 -7.97 -21.57
CA ASN A 256 1.82 -6.96 -22.26
C ASN A 256 1.11 -5.60 -22.39
N ASN A 257 -0.22 -5.58 -22.28
CA ASN A 257 -1.00 -4.34 -22.32
C ASN A 257 -1.03 -3.62 -20.96
N SER A 258 -0.61 -4.30 -19.89
CA SER A 258 -0.53 -3.68 -18.56
C SER A 258 0.71 -2.78 -18.43
N PRO A 259 0.58 -1.55 -17.93
CA PRO A 259 1.73 -0.71 -17.63
C PRO A 259 2.65 -1.30 -16.55
N ALA A 260 2.16 -2.25 -15.77
CA ALA A 260 2.91 -3.01 -14.76
C ALA A 260 3.42 -4.37 -15.27
N CYS A 261 3.47 -4.58 -16.60
CA CYS A 261 3.98 -5.81 -17.20
C CYS A 261 5.45 -6.06 -16.85
N ILE A 262 5.78 -7.35 -16.63
CA ILE A 262 7.16 -7.78 -16.38
C ILE A 262 8.08 -7.41 -17.56
N GLY A 263 9.29 -7.01 -17.24
CA GLY A 263 10.32 -6.74 -18.24
C GLY A 263 11.70 -6.55 -17.59
N PRO A 264 12.78 -6.65 -18.38
CA PRO A 264 14.13 -6.48 -17.87
C PRO A 264 14.31 -5.12 -17.20
N LYS A 265 14.98 -5.08 -16.04
CA LYS A 265 15.32 -3.86 -15.28
C LYS A 265 14.12 -3.04 -14.80
N ARG A 266 12.89 -3.53 -14.91
CA ARG A 266 11.69 -2.85 -14.44
C ARG A 266 11.49 -3.08 -12.95
N ARG A 267 10.98 -2.06 -12.27
CA ARG A 267 10.44 -2.17 -10.91
C ARG A 267 9.02 -2.71 -10.98
N PRO A 268 8.64 -3.68 -10.13
CA PRO A 268 7.23 -4.05 -10.01
C PRO A 268 6.45 -2.87 -9.40
N ARG A 269 5.20 -2.71 -9.80
CA ARG A 269 4.31 -1.77 -9.10
C ARG A 269 4.03 -2.34 -7.71
N THR A 270 4.52 -1.64 -6.68
CA THR A 270 4.40 -2.08 -5.28
C THR A 270 3.24 -1.39 -4.56
N THR A 271 2.75 -2.04 -3.49
CA THR A 271 1.77 -1.45 -2.57
C THR A 271 2.40 -0.59 -1.47
N LEU A 272 3.73 -0.53 -1.38
CA LEU A 272 4.44 0.18 -0.32
C LEU A 272 4.24 1.69 -0.46
N SER A 273 3.66 2.31 0.57
CA SER A 273 3.12 3.66 0.46
C SER A 273 3.31 4.49 1.73
N PRO A 274 4.57 4.81 2.11
CA PRO A 274 4.82 5.75 3.19
C PRO A 274 4.28 7.14 2.85
N SER A 275 3.93 7.92 3.86
CA SER A 275 3.32 9.24 3.71
C SER A 275 4.03 10.29 4.55
N LEU A 276 4.13 11.51 4.01
CA LEU A 276 4.56 12.69 4.74
C LEU A 276 3.61 13.85 4.41
N ALA A 277 3.26 14.65 5.40
CA ALA A 277 2.46 15.85 5.20
C ALA A 277 3.18 17.09 5.77
N LEU A 278 3.20 18.13 4.96
CA LEU A 278 3.53 19.49 5.39
C LEU A 278 2.23 20.20 5.81
N LYS A 279 2.30 21.05 6.81
CA LYS A 279 1.20 21.94 7.21
C LYS A 279 1.66 23.38 7.05
N ASN A 280 0.97 24.16 6.22
CA ASN A 280 1.40 25.52 5.86
C ASN A 280 2.87 25.58 5.36
N GLY A 281 3.30 24.58 4.58
CA GLY A 281 4.67 24.48 4.05
C GLY A 281 5.74 23.97 5.02
N VAL A 282 5.38 23.64 6.27
CA VAL A 282 6.32 23.14 7.29
C VAL A 282 6.12 21.64 7.49
N PRO A 283 7.18 20.80 7.55
CA PRO A 283 7.04 19.37 7.87
C PRO A 283 6.25 19.17 9.16
N TYR A 284 5.18 18.40 9.06
CA TYR A 284 4.21 18.25 10.16
C TYR A 284 4.02 16.82 10.62
N MET A 285 3.78 15.88 9.69
CA MET A 285 3.40 14.53 10.04
C MET A 285 4.01 13.51 9.08
N VAL A 286 4.43 12.38 9.62
CA VAL A 286 4.74 11.14 8.91
C VAL A 286 3.81 10.05 9.38
N PHE A 287 3.34 9.20 8.46
CA PHE A 287 2.34 8.18 8.78
C PHE A 287 2.27 7.09 7.71
N GLY A 288 1.74 5.95 8.10
CA GLY A 288 1.49 4.85 7.19
C GLY A 288 1.11 3.57 7.93
N THR A 289 1.10 2.47 7.18
CA THR A 289 0.62 1.18 7.67
C THR A 289 1.17 0.04 6.83
N PRO A 290 1.35 -1.18 7.35
CA PRO A 290 1.29 -2.38 6.53
C PRO A 290 -0.13 -2.61 5.99
N GLY A 291 -0.31 -3.58 5.07
CA GLY A 291 -1.64 -4.02 4.63
C GLY A 291 -1.89 -4.00 3.13
N GLY A 292 -0.87 -4.14 2.31
CA GLY A 292 -1.03 -4.29 0.86
C GLY A 292 -1.86 -3.15 0.24
N ASP A 293 -2.92 -3.49 -0.46
CA ASP A 293 -3.81 -2.53 -1.12
C ASP A 293 -4.57 -1.61 -0.16
N GLN A 294 -4.67 -1.97 1.12
CA GLN A 294 -5.34 -1.13 2.12
C GLN A 294 -4.47 0.00 2.64
N GLN A 295 -3.16 0.04 2.35
CA GLN A 295 -2.27 1.07 2.87
C GLN A 295 -2.76 2.49 2.56
N ASP A 296 -3.15 2.79 1.33
CA ASP A 296 -3.65 4.11 0.95
C ASP A 296 -5.13 4.35 1.26
N GLN A 297 -5.84 3.33 1.73
CA GLN A 297 -7.19 3.48 2.28
C GLN A 297 -7.09 3.88 3.76
N TRP A 298 -6.43 3.07 4.59
CA TRP A 298 -6.32 3.33 6.02
C TRP A 298 -5.52 4.59 6.34
N SER A 299 -4.44 4.87 5.59
CA SER A 299 -3.71 6.13 5.72
C SER A 299 -4.59 7.35 5.40
N LEU A 300 -5.47 7.23 4.40
CA LEU A 300 -6.43 8.28 4.07
C LEU A 300 -7.43 8.50 5.20
N HIS A 301 -7.95 7.43 5.83
CA HIS A 301 -8.89 7.57 6.95
C HIS A 301 -8.27 8.32 8.12
N LEU A 302 -7.04 8.00 8.51
CA LEU A 302 -6.30 8.74 9.53
C LEU A 302 -6.19 10.22 9.16
N PHE A 303 -5.75 10.50 7.94
CA PHE A 303 -5.54 11.86 7.47
C PHE A 303 -6.85 12.67 7.45
N LEU A 304 -7.92 12.14 6.87
CA LEU A 304 -9.21 12.81 6.80
C LEU A 304 -9.80 13.06 8.21
N ARG A 305 -9.72 12.07 9.09
CA ARG A 305 -10.19 12.21 10.47
C ARG A 305 -9.44 13.29 11.24
N HIS A 306 -8.13 13.35 11.06
CA HIS A 306 -7.31 14.38 11.66
C HIS A 306 -7.62 15.79 11.11
N VAL A 307 -7.82 15.90 9.80
CA VAL A 307 -7.96 17.18 9.08
C VAL A 307 -9.38 17.75 9.15
N HIS A 308 -10.42 16.92 9.07
CA HIS A 308 -11.82 17.33 9.01
C HIS A 308 -12.51 17.28 10.38
N PHE A 309 -12.25 16.25 11.15
CA PHE A 309 -12.95 16.06 12.45
C PHE A 309 -12.10 16.48 13.64
N GLY A 310 -10.85 16.93 13.43
CA GLY A 310 -9.98 17.44 14.48
C GLY A 310 -9.50 16.40 15.48
N LEU A 311 -9.62 15.10 15.15
CA LEU A 311 -9.13 14.03 15.99
C LEU A 311 -7.61 14.11 16.15
N ASN A 312 -7.10 13.86 17.34
CA ASN A 312 -5.68 13.65 17.51
C ASN A 312 -5.23 12.36 16.83
N LEU A 313 -3.90 12.14 16.69
CA LEU A 313 -3.39 11.01 15.94
C LEU A 313 -3.87 9.67 16.49
N GLN A 314 -3.93 9.50 17.81
CA GLN A 314 -4.37 8.25 18.44
C GLN A 314 -5.87 8.03 18.27
N GLU A 315 -6.69 9.05 18.47
CA GLU A 315 -8.14 8.99 18.24
C GLU A 315 -8.44 8.62 16.79
N ALA A 316 -7.74 9.23 15.82
CA ALA A 316 -7.91 8.93 14.40
C ALA A 316 -7.50 7.49 14.04
N ILE A 317 -6.47 6.92 14.70
CA ILE A 317 -6.04 5.54 14.56
C ILE A 317 -7.03 4.58 15.21
N ASP A 318 -7.54 4.94 16.39
CA ASP A 318 -8.44 4.10 17.19
C ASP A 318 -9.86 4.05 16.61
N ALA A 319 -10.26 5.04 15.84
CA ALA A 319 -11.57 5.08 15.20
C ALA A 319 -11.84 3.83 14.33
N PRO A 320 -13.10 3.38 14.21
CA PRO A 320 -13.45 2.16 13.49
C PRO A 320 -12.94 2.15 12.06
N GLY A 321 -12.33 1.03 11.64
CA GLY A 321 -11.75 0.84 10.32
C GLY A 321 -12.77 0.33 9.30
N PHE A 322 -12.49 0.65 8.02
CA PHE A 322 -13.18 0.06 6.88
C PHE A 322 -12.24 -0.04 5.68
N SER A 323 -12.59 -0.82 4.67
CA SER A 323 -11.84 -0.90 3.41
C SER A 323 -12.66 -1.56 2.32
N THR A 324 -12.28 -1.34 1.06
CA THR A 324 -12.88 -2.00 -0.09
C THR A 324 -11.87 -2.85 -0.85
N ALA A 325 -12.34 -3.91 -1.50
CA ALA A 325 -11.60 -4.74 -2.44
C ALA A 325 -12.22 -4.69 -3.86
N HIS A 326 -12.92 -3.59 -4.18
CA HIS A 326 -13.60 -3.37 -5.47
C HIS A 326 -12.63 -2.96 -6.59
N PHE A 327 -11.47 -3.58 -6.67
CA PHE A 327 -10.45 -3.39 -7.71
C PHE A 327 -9.59 -4.66 -7.81
N PRO A 328 -8.85 -4.89 -8.90
CA PRO A 328 -7.93 -6.00 -9.00
C PRO A 328 -6.90 -5.97 -7.87
N ASN A 329 -6.82 -7.05 -7.10
CA ASN A 329 -5.84 -7.17 -6.02
C ASN A 329 -4.42 -7.10 -6.60
N SER A 330 -3.51 -6.42 -5.90
CA SER A 330 -2.10 -6.32 -6.34
C SER A 330 -1.36 -7.65 -6.28
N PHE A 331 -1.88 -8.63 -5.58
CA PHE A 331 -1.29 -9.97 -5.44
C PHE A 331 -2.07 -10.99 -6.28
N TYR A 332 -1.33 -11.98 -6.81
CA TYR A 332 -1.96 -13.09 -7.53
C TYR A 332 -2.93 -13.85 -6.59
N PRO A 333 -4.09 -14.30 -7.04
CA PRO A 333 -4.59 -14.36 -8.42
C PRO A 333 -5.28 -13.09 -8.94
N ARG A 334 -5.15 -11.95 -8.24
CA ARG A 334 -5.65 -10.62 -8.63
C ARG A 334 -7.18 -10.56 -8.75
N GLU A 335 -7.85 -11.24 -7.86
CA GLU A 335 -9.31 -11.21 -7.78
C GLU A 335 -9.82 -9.82 -7.41
N THR A 336 -11.02 -9.53 -7.89
CA THR A 336 -11.76 -8.29 -7.62
C THR A 336 -13.05 -8.65 -6.91
N ASP A 337 -13.26 -8.15 -5.68
CA ASP A 337 -14.50 -8.35 -4.95
C ASP A 337 -15.45 -7.16 -5.19
N ILE A 338 -16.21 -7.28 -6.27
CA ILE A 338 -17.08 -6.20 -6.77
C ILE A 338 -18.13 -5.80 -5.73
N GLY A 339 -18.13 -4.51 -5.36
CA GLY A 339 -19.07 -3.93 -4.39
C GLY A 339 -18.70 -4.19 -2.93
N HIS A 340 -17.61 -4.92 -2.66
CA HIS A 340 -17.21 -5.27 -1.31
C HIS A 340 -16.85 -4.03 -0.46
N LEU A 341 -17.30 -4.06 0.79
CA LEU A 341 -16.95 -3.12 1.85
C LEU A 341 -16.78 -3.89 3.16
N ALA A 342 -15.56 -4.06 3.61
CA ALA A 342 -15.25 -4.53 4.94
C ALA A 342 -15.40 -3.38 5.94
N ILE A 343 -16.03 -3.62 7.09
CA ILE A 343 -16.26 -2.61 8.12
C ILE A 343 -16.16 -3.27 9.51
N GLU A 344 -15.48 -2.62 10.47
CA GLU A 344 -15.43 -3.12 11.85
C GLU A 344 -16.79 -3.09 12.53
N GLY A 345 -17.07 -4.09 13.39
CA GLY A 345 -18.32 -4.18 14.17
C GLY A 345 -18.60 -3.02 15.11
N ARG A 346 -17.58 -2.16 15.38
CA ARG A 346 -17.69 -0.94 16.20
C ARG A 346 -18.45 0.21 15.54
N PHE A 347 -18.73 0.14 14.23
CA PHE A 347 -19.61 1.13 13.59
C PHE A 347 -21.05 1.02 14.10
N PRO A 348 -21.80 2.14 14.19
CA PRO A 348 -23.21 2.09 14.49
C PRO A 348 -23.96 1.15 13.54
N LYS A 349 -24.88 0.35 14.08
CA LYS A 349 -25.68 -0.56 13.27
C LYS A 349 -26.47 0.18 12.18
N THR A 350 -26.95 1.38 12.47
CA THR A 350 -27.63 2.24 11.50
C THR A 350 -26.75 2.57 10.31
N THR A 351 -25.47 2.91 10.56
CA THR A 351 -24.48 3.15 9.49
C THR A 351 -24.31 1.91 8.60
N ILE A 352 -24.14 0.74 9.21
CA ILE A 352 -23.99 -0.53 8.48
C ILE A 352 -25.24 -0.83 7.62
N ASP A 353 -26.44 -0.66 8.18
CA ASP A 353 -27.70 -0.92 7.48
C ASP A 353 -27.92 0.07 6.32
N ASP A 354 -27.56 1.33 6.50
CA ASP A 354 -27.67 2.35 5.45
C ASP A 354 -26.65 2.17 4.33
N LEU A 355 -25.43 1.73 4.63
CA LEU A 355 -24.44 1.34 3.61
C LEU A 355 -24.93 0.15 2.75
N LYS A 356 -25.60 -0.83 3.36
CA LYS A 356 -26.27 -1.92 2.62
C LYS A 356 -27.38 -1.39 1.72
N LYS A 357 -28.20 -0.43 2.19
CA LYS A 357 -29.24 0.23 1.36
C LYS A 357 -28.65 1.04 0.22
N LYS A 358 -27.47 1.62 0.40
CA LYS A 358 -26.72 2.27 -0.69
C LYS A 358 -26.18 1.26 -1.73
N GLY A 359 -26.22 -0.04 -1.43
CA GLY A 359 -25.85 -1.12 -2.35
C GLY A 359 -24.44 -1.68 -2.13
N HIS A 360 -23.74 -1.29 -1.08
CA HIS A 360 -22.46 -1.94 -0.73
C HIS A 360 -22.70 -3.40 -0.29
N LYS A 361 -21.83 -4.30 -0.70
CA LYS A 361 -21.75 -5.67 -0.16
C LYS A 361 -20.94 -5.63 1.14
N VAL A 362 -21.62 -5.27 2.22
CA VAL A 362 -20.97 -5.06 3.52
C VAL A 362 -20.67 -6.38 4.20
N SER A 363 -19.38 -6.64 4.49
CA SER A 363 -18.92 -7.63 5.46
C SER A 363 -18.59 -6.93 6.77
N VAL A 364 -19.14 -7.43 7.87
CA VAL A 364 -18.81 -6.90 9.20
C VAL A 364 -17.72 -7.76 9.81
N ASP A 365 -16.57 -7.17 9.99
CA ASP A 365 -15.42 -7.80 10.62
C ASP A 365 -15.46 -7.62 12.15
N THR A 366 -14.61 -8.36 12.85
CA THR A 366 -14.50 -8.26 14.31
C THR A 366 -14.04 -6.85 14.71
N ASP A 367 -14.33 -6.50 15.94
CA ASP A 367 -13.85 -5.25 16.53
C ASP A 367 -12.32 -5.19 16.51
N TRP A 368 -11.76 -4.02 16.20
CA TRP A 368 -10.33 -3.80 16.19
C TRP A 368 -9.54 -4.71 15.20
N SER A 369 -10.11 -4.99 14.04
CA SER A 369 -9.52 -5.89 13.04
C SER A 369 -8.96 -5.19 11.80
N LEU A 370 -9.38 -3.95 11.50
CA LEU A 370 -9.02 -3.24 10.29
C LEU A 370 -8.08 -2.05 10.59
N GLY A 371 -6.95 -2.04 9.91
CA GLY A 371 -5.93 -0.98 10.07
C GLY A 371 -4.79 -1.39 10.99
N ARG A 372 -3.58 -0.90 10.66
CA ARG A 372 -2.35 -1.11 11.43
C ARG A 372 -1.50 0.16 11.41
N MET A 373 -2.18 1.30 11.53
CA MET A 373 -1.57 2.62 11.39
C MET A 373 -0.56 2.94 12.47
N THR A 374 0.51 3.63 12.08
CA THR A 374 1.34 4.44 12.97
C THR A 374 1.45 5.85 12.42
N ALA A 375 1.72 6.80 13.28
CA ALA A 375 1.95 8.18 12.89
C ALA A 375 2.83 8.90 13.91
N ALA A 376 3.65 9.83 13.44
CA ALA A 376 4.35 10.78 14.28
C ALA A 376 4.16 12.19 13.72
N SER A 377 4.01 13.19 14.60
CA SER A 377 3.88 14.59 14.20
C SER A 377 4.70 15.52 15.08
N LYS A 378 5.02 16.68 14.51
CA LYS A 378 5.67 17.79 15.22
C LYS A 378 4.83 19.05 15.09
N ASP A 379 4.45 19.61 16.23
CA ASP A 379 3.72 20.87 16.32
C ASP A 379 4.50 21.83 17.23
N GLY A 380 5.16 22.80 16.65
CA GLY A 380 6.12 23.64 17.34
C GLY A 380 7.27 22.83 17.96
N GLN A 381 7.35 22.79 19.28
CA GLN A 381 8.35 21.98 20.02
C GLN A 381 7.79 20.63 20.51
N ILE A 382 6.52 20.35 20.28
CA ILE A 382 5.87 19.15 20.78
C ILE A 382 6.00 18.05 19.71
N LEU A 383 6.57 16.92 20.10
CA LEU A 383 6.54 15.69 19.33
C LEU A 383 5.40 14.81 19.82
N LYS A 384 4.67 14.21 18.91
CA LYS A 384 3.56 13.29 19.19
C LYS A 384 3.79 12.00 18.41
N GLY A 385 3.56 10.87 19.06
CA GLY A 385 3.58 9.55 18.42
C GLY A 385 2.27 8.84 18.74
N ALA A 386 1.76 8.09 17.77
CA ALA A 386 0.57 7.27 17.91
C ALA A 386 0.77 5.94 17.21
N ALA A 387 0.24 4.87 17.78
CA ALA A 387 0.36 3.54 17.23
C ALA A 387 -0.93 2.76 17.42
N ASN A 388 -1.18 1.90 16.46
CA ASN A 388 -2.35 1.05 16.41
C ASN A 388 -2.34 0.00 17.54
N PRO A 389 -3.42 -0.10 18.35
CA PRO A 389 -3.54 -1.13 19.39
C PRO A 389 -3.93 -2.50 18.83
N ARG A 390 -4.38 -2.57 17.57
CA ARG A 390 -4.86 -3.82 16.94
C ARG A 390 -3.73 -4.82 16.86
N PHE A 391 -3.99 -6.05 17.25
CA PHE A 391 -3.01 -7.15 17.28
C PHE A 391 -1.79 -6.92 18.19
N MET A 392 -1.76 -5.84 18.98
CA MET A 392 -0.66 -5.49 19.88
C MET A 392 0.72 -5.46 19.18
N GLN A 393 0.75 -4.97 17.94
CA GLN A 393 1.94 -4.93 17.08
C GLN A 393 2.48 -3.52 16.83
N GLY A 394 1.80 -2.49 17.29
CA GLY A 394 2.20 -1.09 17.12
C GLY A 394 2.78 -0.50 18.41
N TYR A 395 3.85 0.29 18.30
CA TYR A 395 4.50 0.96 19.42
C TYR A 395 4.77 2.41 19.09
N ALA A 396 4.47 3.32 20.03
CA ALA A 396 4.90 4.71 20.00
C ALA A 396 5.85 4.92 21.19
N ILE A 397 7.08 5.35 20.90
CA ILE A 397 8.13 5.55 21.91
C ILE A 397 8.85 6.88 21.68
N ASP A 398 9.35 7.51 22.77
CA ASP A 398 10.23 8.65 22.74
C ASP A 398 11.54 8.38 23.49
N ARG A 399 12.55 9.23 23.24
CA ARG A 399 13.86 9.20 23.92
C ARG A 399 14.28 10.60 24.30
#